data_e3ef1490232ea43594e084682dc92851
#
_entry.id   e3ef1490232ea43594e084682dc92851
#
_cell.length_a   1.000
_cell.length_b   1.000
_cell.length_c   1.000
_cell.angle_alpha   90.00
_cell.angle_beta   90.00
_cell.angle_gamma   90.00
#
_symmetry.space_group_name_H-M   'P 1'
#
loop_
_entity.id
_entity.type
_entity.pdbx_description
1 polymer ?
#
loop_
_entity_poly.entity_id
_entity_poly.type
_entity_poly.pdbx_seq_one_letter_code
_entity_poly.pdbx_strand_id
1 'polypeptide(L)'
;MKHVLSMLLLLFPVTVLAELNELADLGGEDASPYYEAINKQPGVSGQNPVPSSSPDPVHQGEAAMLPVSTPELSPGNMADRPLQLPGIGALFLIGDDGLCRKWLKESAGALAARHAVGMIVNVTDMSAVKELRALAPGISLVPASGSELARRLQIDHYPVLITDSGLTQRVGP
;
A
#
# COMPACT_ATOMS: atom_id res chain seq x y z
N MET A 1 59.39 10.70 -51.91
CA MET A 1 58.38 9.63 -52.16
C MET A 1 57.82 9.24 -50.85
N LYS A 2 56.61 9.50 -50.63
CA LYS A 2 55.58 8.87 -49.75
C LYS A 2 54.68 9.94 -49.16
N HIS A 3 53.52 10.02 -49.75
CA HIS A 3 52.42 10.89 -49.41
C HIS A 3 51.82 10.48 -48.07
N VAL A 4 51.85 11.36 -47.06
CA VAL A 4 51.07 11.20 -45.85
C VAL A 4 49.81 12.03 -46.05
N LEU A 5 48.76 11.37 -46.47
CA LEU A 5 47.42 11.94 -46.58
C LEU A 5 46.83 12.09 -45.19
N SER A 6 46.83 13.35 -44.70
CA SER A 6 46.21 13.71 -43.42
C SER A 6 44.71 13.73 -43.59
N MET A 7 44.01 12.71 -43.14
CA MET A 7 42.56 12.62 -43.12
C MET A 7 42.05 13.40 -41.88
N LEU A 8 41.68 14.65 -42.07
CA LEU A 8 41.04 15.51 -41.08
C LEU A 8 39.59 15.07 -40.96
N LEU A 9 39.30 14.27 -39.91
CA LEU A 9 37.95 13.83 -39.55
C LEU A 9 37.26 15.02 -38.87
N LEU A 10 36.38 15.69 -39.58
CA LEU A 10 35.48 16.71 -39.05
C LEU A 10 34.46 16.06 -38.14
N LEU A 11 34.61 16.24 -36.82
CA LEU A 11 33.55 15.96 -35.82
C LEU A 11 32.48 17.02 -35.98
N PHE A 12 31.38 16.70 -36.60
CA PHE A 12 30.15 17.47 -36.49
C PHE A 12 29.44 17.14 -35.18
N PRO A 13 29.15 18.10 -34.31
CA PRO A 13 28.25 17.87 -33.19
C PRO A 13 26.83 17.71 -33.73
N VAL A 14 26.27 16.49 -33.61
CA VAL A 14 24.85 16.27 -33.85
C VAL A 14 24.10 16.83 -32.64
N THR A 15 23.55 18.03 -32.77
CA THR A 15 22.58 18.55 -31.82
C THR A 15 21.27 17.78 -32.01
N VAL A 16 21.00 16.84 -31.13
CA VAL A 16 19.68 16.20 -31.02
C VAL A 16 18.74 17.23 -30.40
N LEU A 17 17.93 17.88 -31.22
CA LEU A 17 16.78 18.64 -30.78
C LEU A 17 15.74 17.58 -30.35
N ALA A 18 15.57 17.40 -29.04
CA ALA A 18 14.42 16.73 -28.49
C ALA A 18 13.20 17.62 -28.71
N GLU A 19 12.42 17.35 -29.75
CA GLU A 19 11.07 17.90 -29.85
C GLU A 19 10.25 17.32 -28.72
N LEU A 20 9.88 18.18 -27.74
CA LEU A 20 8.78 17.88 -26.85
C LEU A 20 7.53 17.78 -27.73
N ASN A 21 7.08 16.56 -27.95
CA ASN A 21 5.77 16.31 -28.52
C ASN A 21 4.75 16.75 -27.47
N GLU A 22 4.23 17.96 -27.61
CA GLU A 22 3.06 18.42 -26.86
C GLU A 22 1.93 17.41 -27.17
N LEU A 23 1.66 16.55 -26.20
CA LEU A 23 0.50 15.67 -26.27
C LEU A 23 -0.72 16.59 -26.27
N ALA A 24 -1.46 16.59 -27.38
CA ALA A 24 -2.58 17.46 -27.62
C ALA A 24 -3.43 17.63 -26.36
N ASP A 25 -3.60 18.89 -25.96
CA ASP A 25 -4.62 19.30 -24.99
C ASP A 25 -5.99 18.91 -25.58
N LEU A 26 -6.55 17.82 -25.09
CA LEU A 26 -7.87 17.32 -25.51
C LEU A 26 -9.00 18.10 -24.84
N GLY A 27 -8.80 19.39 -24.58
CA GLY A 27 -9.86 20.31 -24.19
C GLY A 27 -10.71 19.80 -23.05
N GLY A 28 -10.12 19.66 -21.85
CA GLY A 28 -10.91 19.52 -20.63
C GLY A 28 -11.61 20.86 -20.35
N GLU A 29 -12.93 20.85 -20.14
CA GLU A 29 -13.62 22.02 -19.60
C GLU A 29 -12.96 22.41 -18.27
N ASP A 30 -12.75 23.72 -18.09
CA ASP A 30 -12.18 24.26 -16.86
C ASP A 30 -13.07 23.85 -15.67
N ALA A 31 -12.54 23.01 -14.82
CA ALA A 31 -13.25 22.51 -13.63
C ALA A 31 -13.34 23.55 -12.50
N SER A 32 -12.66 24.71 -12.64
CA SER A 32 -12.67 25.78 -11.63
C SER A 32 -14.06 26.21 -11.20
N PRO A 33 -15.08 26.35 -12.11
CA PRO A 33 -16.44 26.71 -11.70
C PRO A 33 -17.09 25.69 -10.78
N TYR A 34 -16.77 24.41 -10.93
CA TYR A 34 -17.33 23.35 -10.09
C TYR A 34 -16.72 23.36 -8.68
N TYR A 35 -15.43 23.69 -8.56
CA TYR A 35 -14.77 23.85 -7.26
C TYR A 35 -15.21 25.10 -6.51
N GLU A 36 -15.47 26.21 -7.23
CA GLU A 36 -16.01 27.43 -6.63
C GLU A 36 -17.44 27.24 -6.08
N ALA A 37 -18.26 26.40 -6.71
CA ALA A 37 -19.59 26.09 -6.22
C ALA A 37 -19.57 25.30 -4.91
N ILE A 38 -18.55 24.46 -4.69
CA ILE A 38 -18.37 23.70 -3.46
C ILE A 38 -17.88 24.59 -2.31
N ASN A 39 -17.07 25.61 -2.62
CA ASN A 39 -16.50 26.53 -1.63
C ASN A 39 -17.42 27.71 -1.26
N LYS A 40 -18.49 27.95 -2.01
CA LYS A 40 -19.50 28.98 -1.69
C LYS A 40 -20.60 28.40 -0.80
N GLN A 41 -20.27 28.01 0.43
CA GLN A 41 -21.29 27.97 1.47
C GLN A 41 -21.57 29.41 1.93
N PRO A 42 -22.83 29.90 1.83
CA PRO A 42 -23.19 31.22 2.34
C PRO A 42 -23.01 31.22 3.86
N GLY A 43 -22.30 32.22 4.32
CA GLY A 43 -21.89 32.51 5.67
C GLY A 43 -22.70 31.95 6.84
N VAL A 44 -21.97 31.28 7.70
CA VAL A 44 -22.28 31.29 9.13
C VAL A 44 -21.06 31.91 9.83
N SER A 45 -21.14 33.23 9.99
CA SER A 45 -20.33 33.94 10.96
C SER A 45 -20.90 33.60 12.34
N GLY A 46 -20.26 32.70 13.02
CA GLY A 46 -20.58 32.32 14.39
C GLY A 46 -19.34 31.64 14.97
N GLN A 47 -18.52 32.46 15.62
CA GLN A 47 -17.40 31.99 16.44
C GLN A 47 -17.93 31.18 17.61
N ASN A 48 -17.86 29.88 17.55
CA ASN A 48 -17.71 29.00 18.69
C ASN A 48 -16.51 28.14 18.47
N PRO A 49 -15.52 28.08 19.37
CA PRO A 49 -14.45 27.11 19.31
C PRO A 49 -15.03 25.72 19.55
N VAL A 50 -15.38 25.04 18.49
CA VAL A 50 -15.69 23.61 18.54
C VAL A 50 -14.38 22.91 18.84
N PRO A 51 -14.30 22.03 19.88
CA PRO A 51 -13.10 21.26 20.12
C PRO A 51 -12.82 20.43 18.86
N SER A 52 -11.65 20.65 18.27
CA SER A 52 -11.16 19.93 17.09
C SER A 52 -10.88 18.47 17.46
N SER A 53 -11.92 17.67 17.48
CA SER A 53 -11.85 16.22 17.39
C SER A 53 -12.56 15.77 16.11
N SER A 54 -12.22 16.40 14.99
CA SER A 54 -12.55 15.83 13.69
C SER A 54 -11.69 14.60 13.52
N PRO A 55 -12.28 13.38 13.48
CA PRO A 55 -11.50 12.20 13.15
C PRO A 55 -10.89 12.41 11.77
N ASP A 56 -9.60 12.05 11.63
CA ASP A 56 -8.88 12.14 10.38
C ASP A 56 -9.73 11.58 9.21
N PRO A 57 -9.88 12.31 8.10
CA PRO A 57 -10.71 11.85 6.98
C PRO A 57 -10.28 10.48 6.43
N VAL A 58 -9.02 10.11 6.60
CA VAL A 58 -8.51 8.77 6.26
C VAL A 58 -9.18 7.69 7.10
N HIS A 59 -9.40 7.93 8.39
CA HIS A 59 -10.03 6.95 9.28
C HIS A 59 -11.55 6.80 9.05
N GLN A 60 -12.21 7.83 8.53
CA GLN A 60 -13.63 7.73 8.15
C GLN A 60 -13.83 6.85 6.92
N GLY A 61 -12.90 6.91 5.95
CA GLY A 61 -12.92 6.04 4.78
C GLY A 61 -12.70 4.56 5.13
N GLU A 62 -11.78 4.26 6.07
CA GLU A 62 -11.54 2.89 6.52
C GLU A 62 -12.72 2.27 7.28
N ALA A 63 -13.40 3.05 8.10
CA ALA A 63 -14.58 2.58 8.84
C ALA A 63 -15.71 2.14 7.89
N ALA A 64 -15.83 2.78 6.74
CA ALA A 64 -16.82 2.42 5.72
C ALA A 64 -16.49 1.10 4.99
N MET A 65 -15.25 0.62 5.09
CA MET A 65 -14.82 -0.68 4.51
C MET A 65 -15.14 -1.88 5.41
N LEU A 66 -15.53 -1.64 6.65
CA LEU A 66 -15.81 -2.69 7.62
C LEU A 66 -17.30 -3.12 7.59
N PRO A 67 -17.60 -4.39 7.88
CA PRO A 67 -16.67 -5.47 8.22
C PRO A 67 -15.90 -6.00 7.00
N VAL A 68 -14.63 -6.39 7.21
CA VAL A 68 -13.86 -7.12 6.19
C VAL A 68 -13.93 -8.61 6.49
N SER A 69 -14.23 -9.38 5.47
CA SER A 69 -14.26 -10.85 5.55
C SER A 69 -13.59 -11.47 4.32
N THR A 70 -12.80 -12.51 4.57
CA THR A 70 -12.15 -13.33 3.56
C THR A 70 -12.52 -14.78 3.82
N PRO A 71 -13.60 -15.29 3.21
CA PRO A 71 -14.10 -16.63 3.49
C PRO A 71 -13.12 -17.76 3.20
N GLU A 72 -12.20 -17.53 2.25
CA GLU A 72 -11.18 -18.50 1.85
C GLU A 72 -10.09 -18.71 2.92
N LEU A 73 -9.99 -17.79 3.89
CA LEU A 73 -8.93 -17.78 4.88
C LEU A 73 -9.48 -18.03 6.29
N SER A 74 -8.80 -18.87 7.03
CA SER A 74 -9.10 -19.13 8.46
C SER A 74 -7.84 -19.05 9.32
N PRO A 75 -7.97 -18.79 10.65
CA PRO A 75 -6.82 -18.87 11.54
C PRO A 75 -6.27 -20.30 11.57
N GLY A 76 -4.96 -20.45 11.40
CA GLY A 76 -4.36 -21.78 11.40
C GLY A 76 -2.87 -21.80 11.12
N ASN A 77 -2.31 -23.00 11.19
CA ASN A 77 -0.91 -23.21 10.84
C ASN A 77 -0.78 -23.57 9.36
N MET A 78 0.24 -23.03 8.72
CA MET A 78 0.62 -23.43 7.37
C MET A 78 2.12 -23.77 7.30
N ALA A 79 2.44 -24.67 6.38
CA ALA A 79 3.83 -24.99 6.08
C ALA A 79 4.48 -23.88 5.25
N ASP A 80 5.78 -23.70 5.44
CA ASP A 80 6.56 -22.82 4.59
C ASP A 80 6.50 -23.31 3.14
N ARG A 81 6.28 -22.40 2.21
CA ARG A 81 6.18 -22.73 0.78
C ARG A 81 7.03 -21.77 -0.05
N PRO A 82 8.09 -22.29 -0.70
CA PRO A 82 8.90 -21.46 -1.59
C PRO A 82 8.10 -21.09 -2.85
N LEU A 83 8.09 -19.81 -3.18
CA LEU A 83 7.51 -19.25 -4.40
C LEU A 83 8.43 -18.16 -4.90
N GLN A 84 8.33 -17.82 -6.18
CA GLN A 84 9.02 -16.67 -6.74
C GLN A 84 7.99 -15.57 -7.03
N LEU A 85 8.02 -14.52 -6.22
CA LEU A 85 7.08 -13.40 -6.27
C LEU A 85 7.84 -12.07 -6.37
N PRO A 86 8.61 -11.86 -7.45
CA PRO A 86 9.47 -10.69 -7.56
C PRO A 86 8.68 -9.39 -7.45
N GLY A 87 9.14 -8.50 -6.58
CA GLY A 87 8.56 -7.18 -6.39
C GLY A 87 7.39 -7.09 -5.41
N ILE A 88 6.99 -8.20 -4.75
CA ILE A 88 5.91 -8.14 -3.74
C ILE A 88 6.37 -7.47 -2.44
N GLY A 89 7.67 -7.45 -2.18
CA GLY A 89 8.22 -6.95 -0.93
C GLY A 89 7.93 -7.88 0.25
N ALA A 90 7.53 -7.29 1.38
CA ALA A 90 7.10 -8.04 2.56
C ALA A 90 5.65 -7.67 2.90
N LEU A 91 4.71 -8.56 2.61
CA LEU A 91 3.29 -8.42 2.91
C LEU A 91 2.87 -9.51 3.87
N PHE A 92 2.08 -9.20 4.88
CA PHE A 92 1.54 -10.24 5.74
C PHE A 92 0.02 -10.14 5.88
N LEU A 93 -0.62 -11.30 6.08
CA LEU A 93 -2.07 -11.42 6.27
C LEU A 93 -2.35 -11.83 7.70
N ILE A 94 -3.27 -11.15 8.36
CA ILE A 94 -3.75 -11.45 9.71
C ILE A 94 -5.25 -11.27 9.82
N GLY A 95 -5.85 -11.93 10.81
CA GLY A 95 -7.22 -11.67 11.25
C GLY A 95 -7.26 -11.05 12.64
N ASP A 96 -8.47 -10.80 13.13
CA ASP A 96 -8.72 -10.33 14.49
C ASP A 96 -9.04 -11.50 15.44
N ASP A 97 -8.05 -12.36 15.63
CA ASP A 97 -8.15 -13.53 16.51
C ASP A 97 -6.92 -13.66 17.42
N GLY A 98 -7.03 -14.53 18.43
CA GLY A 98 -5.98 -14.70 19.42
C GLY A 98 -4.65 -15.21 18.86
N LEU A 99 -4.68 -16.05 17.80
CA LEU A 99 -3.49 -16.54 17.13
C LEU A 99 -2.74 -15.40 16.44
N CYS A 100 -3.45 -14.58 15.67
CA CYS A 100 -2.89 -13.42 14.96
C CYS A 100 -2.37 -12.35 15.92
N ARG A 101 -3.09 -12.05 16.99
CA ARG A 101 -2.65 -11.08 18.00
C ARG A 101 -1.34 -11.53 18.68
N LYS A 102 -1.23 -12.80 19.02
CA LYS A 102 0.01 -13.37 19.58
C LYS A 102 1.14 -13.32 18.57
N TRP A 103 0.92 -13.80 17.35
CA TRP A 103 1.91 -13.82 16.27
C TRP A 103 2.40 -12.42 15.93
N LEU A 104 1.49 -11.44 15.82
CA LEU A 104 1.83 -10.06 15.50
C LEU A 104 2.71 -9.44 16.59
N LYS A 105 2.37 -9.67 17.86
CA LYS A 105 3.15 -9.18 19.00
C LYS A 105 4.57 -9.75 19.03
N GLU A 106 4.70 -11.06 18.74
CA GLU A 106 5.99 -11.76 18.74
C GLU A 106 6.85 -11.38 17.52
N SER A 107 6.22 -11.08 16.39
CA SER A 107 6.88 -10.83 15.10
C SER A 107 7.09 -9.34 14.79
N ALA A 108 6.50 -8.42 15.55
CA ALA A 108 6.46 -6.99 15.23
C ALA A 108 7.85 -6.39 14.91
N GLY A 109 8.87 -6.71 15.72
CA GLY A 109 10.23 -6.21 15.49
C GLY A 109 10.84 -6.69 14.16
N ALA A 110 10.67 -7.97 13.85
CA ALA A 110 11.20 -8.54 12.61
C ALA A 110 10.40 -8.10 11.37
N LEU A 111 9.09 -7.88 11.51
CA LEU A 111 8.24 -7.30 10.45
C LEU A 111 8.63 -5.83 10.16
N ALA A 112 8.85 -5.05 11.21
CA ALA A 112 9.28 -3.65 11.07
C ALA A 112 10.66 -3.55 10.39
N ALA A 113 11.62 -4.41 10.77
CA ALA A 113 12.95 -4.47 10.15
C ALA A 113 12.89 -4.81 8.65
N ARG A 114 11.85 -5.50 8.20
CA ARG A 114 11.61 -5.83 6.79
C ARG A 114 10.74 -4.80 6.07
N HIS A 115 10.35 -3.71 6.73
CA HIS A 115 9.37 -2.75 6.21
C HIS A 115 8.08 -3.42 5.72
N ALA A 116 7.64 -4.45 6.45
CA ALA A 116 6.48 -5.22 6.07
C ALA A 116 5.19 -4.40 6.20
N VAL A 117 4.26 -4.64 5.29
CA VAL A 117 2.91 -4.08 5.32
C VAL A 117 1.93 -5.19 5.67
N GLY A 118 0.98 -4.91 6.55
CA GLY A 118 -0.02 -5.89 6.97
C GLY A 118 -1.39 -5.62 6.35
N MET A 119 -2.05 -6.69 5.95
CA MET A 119 -3.44 -6.71 5.54
C MET A 119 -4.27 -7.43 6.59
N ILE A 120 -5.28 -6.75 7.15
CA ILE A 120 -6.22 -7.35 8.10
C ILE A 120 -7.38 -7.92 7.29
N VAL A 121 -7.39 -9.24 7.09
CA VAL A 121 -8.28 -9.92 6.13
C VAL A 121 -9.60 -10.37 6.73
N ASN A 122 -9.70 -10.43 8.06
CA ASN A 122 -10.92 -10.74 8.81
C ASN A 122 -11.00 -9.85 10.05
N VAL A 123 -11.89 -8.87 10.03
CA VAL A 123 -12.10 -7.93 11.15
C VAL A 123 -13.50 -7.31 11.06
N THR A 124 -14.15 -7.13 12.21
CA THR A 124 -15.53 -6.66 12.28
C THR A 124 -15.66 -5.16 12.43
N ASP A 125 -14.78 -4.52 13.18
CA ASP A 125 -14.93 -3.12 13.56
C ASP A 125 -13.59 -2.37 13.72
N MET A 126 -13.67 -1.05 13.83
CA MET A 126 -12.49 -0.18 13.95
C MET A 126 -11.79 -0.29 15.31
N SER A 127 -12.44 -0.76 16.37
CA SER A 127 -11.77 -0.93 17.65
C SER A 127 -10.73 -2.06 17.56
N ALA A 128 -11.11 -3.17 16.91
CA ALA A 128 -10.22 -4.28 16.63
C ALA A 128 -9.03 -3.88 15.74
N VAL A 129 -9.26 -3.07 14.70
CA VAL A 129 -8.18 -2.51 13.86
C VAL A 129 -7.21 -1.68 14.69
N LYS A 130 -7.72 -0.81 15.57
CA LYS A 130 -6.87 0.03 16.45
C LYS A 130 -6.06 -0.82 17.43
N GLU A 131 -6.66 -1.86 18.00
CA GLU A 131 -5.96 -2.78 18.90
C GLU A 131 -4.83 -3.52 18.18
N LEU A 132 -5.07 -4.03 16.97
CA LEU A 132 -4.01 -4.67 16.16
C LEU A 132 -2.88 -3.69 15.84
N ARG A 133 -3.19 -2.44 15.47
CA ARG A 133 -2.18 -1.39 15.25
C ARG A 133 -1.35 -1.09 16.50
N ALA A 134 -1.97 -1.13 17.66
CA ALA A 134 -1.27 -0.92 18.93
C ALA A 134 -0.27 -2.05 19.26
N LEU A 135 -0.50 -3.28 18.76
CA LEU A 135 0.43 -4.40 18.95
C LEU A 135 1.67 -4.30 18.06
N ALA A 136 1.61 -3.55 16.96
CA ALA A 136 2.70 -3.42 16.00
C ALA A 136 2.92 -1.94 15.60
N PRO A 137 3.38 -1.09 16.54
CA PRO A 137 3.58 0.33 16.27
C PRO A 137 4.62 0.53 15.15
N GLY A 138 4.33 1.45 14.24
CA GLY A 138 5.19 1.75 13.09
C GLY A 138 5.03 0.83 11.89
N ILE A 139 4.18 -0.20 11.98
CA ILE A 139 3.83 -1.05 10.83
C ILE A 139 2.50 -0.59 10.26
N SER A 140 2.44 -0.43 8.94
CA SER A 140 1.19 -0.12 8.24
C SER A 140 0.28 -1.34 8.24
N LEU A 141 -0.92 -1.21 8.85
CA LEU A 141 -1.97 -2.23 8.87
C LEU A 141 -3.23 -1.67 8.21
N VAL A 142 -3.71 -2.34 7.17
CA VAL A 142 -4.87 -1.91 6.37
C VAL A 142 -5.93 -3.01 6.36
N PRO A 143 -7.19 -2.71 6.74
CA PRO A 143 -8.27 -3.66 6.56
C PRO A 143 -8.61 -3.79 5.08
N ALA A 144 -8.52 -5.01 4.55
CA ALA A 144 -8.85 -5.29 3.15
C ALA A 144 -9.11 -6.79 2.94
N SER A 145 -9.97 -7.14 1.98
CA SER A 145 -10.21 -8.55 1.63
C SER A 145 -8.96 -9.19 1.01
N GLY A 146 -8.59 -10.35 1.54
CA GLY A 146 -7.50 -11.18 1.04
C GLY A 146 -7.91 -12.22 -0.02
N SER A 147 -9.18 -12.26 -0.44
CA SER A 147 -9.73 -13.31 -1.31
C SER A 147 -8.95 -13.54 -2.59
N GLU A 148 -8.52 -12.47 -3.25
CA GLU A 148 -7.73 -12.59 -4.48
C GLU A 148 -6.35 -13.19 -4.23
N LEU A 149 -5.67 -12.76 -3.16
CA LEU A 149 -4.38 -13.33 -2.77
C LEU A 149 -4.52 -14.79 -2.33
N ALA A 150 -5.55 -15.10 -1.55
CA ALA A 150 -5.83 -16.45 -1.10
C ALA A 150 -5.98 -17.40 -2.30
N ARG A 151 -6.80 -17.04 -3.27
CA ARG A 151 -7.02 -17.86 -4.48
C ARG A 151 -5.77 -17.98 -5.34
N ARG A 152 -5.09 -16.87 -5.63
CA ARG A 152 -3.90 -16.87 -6.50
C ARG A 152 -2.73 -17.62 -5.90
N LEU A 153 -2.50 -17.43 -4.61
CA LEU A 153 -1.37 -18.04 -3.90
C LEU A 153 -1.75 -19.34 -3.21
N GLN A 154 -3.02 -19.80 -3.32
CA GLN A 154 -3.55 -21.00 -2.66
C GLN A 154 -3.22 -20.99 -1.16
N ILE A 155 -3.60 -19.90 -0.50
CA ILE A 155 -3.46 -19.72 0.94
C ILE A 155 -4.80 -20.04 1.60
N ASP A 156 -4.81 -20.93 2.59
CA ASP A 156 -6.01 -21.33 3.32
C ASP A 156 -6.00 -20.80 4.76
N HIS A 157 -4.81 -20.43 5.26
CA HIS A 157 -4.63 -20.04 6.64
C HIS A 157 -3.82 -18.77 6.80
N TYR A 158 -4.10 -18.05 7.87
CA TYR A 158 -3.32 -16.93 8.39
C TYR A 158 -3.01 -17.16 9.89
N PRO A 159 -2.01 -16.48 10.51
CA PRO A 159 -1.13 -15.46 9.95
C PRO A 159 -0.15 -16.04 8.92
N VAL A 160 0.23 -15.23 7.93
CA VAL A 160 1.24 -15.60 6.93
C VAL A 160 2.01 -14.38 6.46
N LEU A 161 3.32 -14.51 6.35
CA LEU A 161 4.20 -13.55 5.70
C LEU A 161 4.47 -14.02 4.27
N ILE A 162 4.23 -13.13 3.32
CA ILE A 162 4.44 -13.30 1.88
C ILE A 162 5.66 -12.45 1.52
N THR A 163 6.67 -13.08 0.94
CA THR A 163 7.88 -12.40 0.47
C THR A 163 8.17 -12.77 -0.99
N ASP A 164 9.15 -12.15 -1.58
CA ASP A 164 9.65 -12.49 -2.91
C ASP A 164 10.12 -13.95 -3.04
N SER A 165 10.52 -14.59 -1.92
CA SER A 165 11.00 -15.97 -1.86
C SER A 165 9.93 -16.99 -1.46
N GLY A 166 8.75 -16.55 -0.99
CA GLY A 166 7.66 -17.49 -0.66
C GLY A 166 6.78 -17.07 0.51
N LEU A 167 6.10 -18.06 1.05
CA LEU A 167 5.15 -17.96 2.16
C LEU A 167 5.72 -18.60 3.40
N THR A 168 5.61 -17.93 4.56
CA THR A 168 6.05 -18.46 5.85
C THR A 168 5.24 -17.87 7.00
N GLN A 169 5.09 -18.63 8.10
CA GLN A 169 4.60 -18.07 9.36
C GLN A 169 5.75 -17.69 10.30
N ARG A 170 6.96 -18.13 10.00
CA ARG A 170 8.15 -17.84 10.79
C ARG A 170 8.76 -16.53 10.32
N VAL A 171 8.68 -15.53 11.18
CA VAL A 171 9.32 -14.24 10.94
C VAL A 171 10.62 -14.23 11.74
N GLY A 172 11.61 -14.91 11.21
CA GLY A 172 12.95 -14.91 11.82
C GLY A 172 13.69 -13.59 11.58
N PRO A 173 14.71 -13.30 12.38
CA PRO A 173 15.60 -12.16 12.16
C PRO A 173 16.35 -12.26 10.86
#